data_cd886437ff3ed01128dd5ebc8718563c
#
_entry.id   cd886437ff3ed01128dd5ebc8718563c
#
_cell.length_a   1.000
_cell.length_b   1.000
_cell.length_c   1.000
_cell.angle_alpha   90.00
_cell.angle_beta   90.00
_cell.angle_gamma   90.00
#
_symmetry.space_group_name_H-M   'P 1'
#
loop_
_entity.id
_entity.type
_entity.pdbx_description
1 polymer ?
#
loop_
_entity_poly.entity_id
_entity_poly.type
_entity_poly.pdbx_seq_one_letter_code
_entity_poly.pdbx_strand_id
1 'polypeptide(L)'
;VETLGSELKVAPLEPASSRGATLFQSRSPEQTGVNFINPIDDNHELKRLYISGFAAGGVSLGDLDQDGLLDVVLTAGARASKIFRQVSPWKFEEVRWDPKLSKLWSSGAAILDIDNDGDLDIYLCNYDTANSLYINVTKPGGTIQFEERAKEWGLDIADASLNPSFADYDGDGDLDVFILTSEFKRANGRPKELPVNGKNTANPTLKPGFEKYYTLTKHGPGNYVYYNAGRENILLQSQVAQGKKTFRNVSKEAGIKERTFGLSCTWYDHDNDGDLDLYVCNDFTDPDQLYLNLGNGTFKDVIKLAAPYTSWYSMGSDAADLDGDGRFDLVIADMGMTSHYKSKTTMGDMSIHKDFLDTAIPRQTMRNTCLLNTGTGRFNEVGYLTGLANTDWTWAVKCQDFDCDTLTDVFFANGMARRTNDSDRPMPLEFMFGNTEYDFFKTSDTREEDNLVFRNKGDLKFEDMSEEWGIKDPTMSYSAATGDIDNDGDPDLLVAHLDRAVSFYENTSGPERKRISVSLKGLRSNSHAVGGLVKVTSGGKTQSKMISPMTGYIS
;
A
#
# COMPACT_ATOMS: atom_id res chain seq x y z
N VAL A 1 18.20 18.64 21.84
CA VAL A 1 17.92 17.21 22.12
C VAL A 1 17.88 17.06 23.63
N GLU A 2 16.70 17.09 24.24
CA GLU A 2 16.55 16.71 25.64
C GLU A 2 16.62 15.20 25.75
N THR A 3 17.63 14.67 26.43
CA THR A 3 17.67 13.25 26.80
C THR A 3 16.65 13.04 27.92
N LEU A 4 15.41 12.73 27.54
CA LEU A 4 14.44 12.19 28.49
C LEU A 4 14.93 10.80 28.86
N GLY A 5 15.09 10.53 30.16
CA GLY A 5 15.59 9.26 30.68
C GLY A 5 14.79 8.09 30.14
N SER A 6 15.32 7.40 29.14
CA SER A 6 14.74 6.17 28.61
C SER A 6 15.16 5.01 29.48
N GLU A 7 14.23 4.25 30.02
CA GLU A 7 14.53 2.90 30.51
C GLU A 7 14.84 2.04 29.27
N LEU A 8 16.11 1.87 28.97
CA LEU A 8 16.55 0.92 27.97
C LEU A 8 16.39 -0.50 28.54
N LYS A 9 15.45 -1.27 28.03
CA LYS A 9 15.34 -2.70 28.32
C LYS A 9 16.04 -3.47 27.21
N VAL A 10 16.92 -4.38 27.58
CA VAL A 10 17.64 -5.24 26.64
C VAL A 10 17.27 -6.69 26.94
N ALA A 11 16.79 -7.39 25.93
CA ALA A 11 16.54 -8.83 25.95
C ALA A 11 17.34 -9.50 24.83
N PRO A 12 17.82 -10.76 25.02
CA PRO A 12 18.39 -11.50 23.92
C PRO A 12 17.29 -11.79 22.88
N LEU A 13 17.67 -11.75 21.60
CA LEU A 13 16.82 -12.30 20.52
C LEU A 13 16.83 -13.83 20.62
N GLU A 14 15.79 -14.46 20.07
CA GLU A 14 15.80 -15.90 19.86
C GLU A 14 17.00 -16.30 18.98
N PRO A 15 17.53 -17.52 19.11
CA PRO A 15 18.63 -17.96 18.27
C PRO A 15 18.22 -17.93 16.80
N ALA A 16 19.04 -17.27 15.98
CA ALA A 16 18.84 -17.25 14.54
C ALA A 16 18.70 -18.64 13.97
N SER A 17 17.77 -18.81 13.03
CA SER A 17 17.60 -20.01 12.24
C SER A 17 18.93 -20.42 11.58
N SER A 18 19.20 -21.73 11.49
CA SER A 18 20.34 -22.20 10.70
C SER A 18 20.13 -21.81 9.25
N ARG A 19 21.17 -21.28 8.60
CA ARG A 19 21.11 -20.89 7.19
C ARG A 19 20.50 -22.01 6.34
N GLY A 20 19.41 -21.69 5.66
CA GLY A 20 18.74 -22.58 4.71
C GLY A 20 19.51 -22.76 3.40
N ALA A 21 18.91 -23.46 2.44
CA ALA A 21 19.44 -23.59 1.09
C ALA A 21 19.39 -22.25 0.33
N THR A 22 18.38 -21.43 0.62
CA THR A 22 18.16 -20.07 0.13
C THR A 22 17.98 -19.13 1.31
N LEU A 23 18.05 -17.81 1.12
CA LEU A 23 17.82 -16.83 2.19
C LEU A 23 16.40 -16.99 2.76
N PHE A 24 15.40 -17.10 1.92
CA PHE A 24 14.02 -17.32 2.31
C PHE A 24 13.61 -18.78 2.15
N GLN A 25 12.92 -19.31 3.16
CA GLN A 25 12.35 -20.65 3.19
C GLN A 25 10.82 -20.54 3.24
N SER A 26 10.13 -21.06 2.22
CA SER A 26 8.66 -21.07 2.21
C SER A 26 8.09 -21.99 3.28
N ARG A 27 7.12 -21.50 4.05
CA ARG A 27 6.34 -22.25 5.05
C ARG A 27 4.96 -22.57 4.48
N SER A 28 4.63 -23.89 4.41
CA SER A 28 3.33 -24.30 3.85
C SER A 28 2.16 -23.99 4.79
N PRO A 29 0.91 -23.94 4.27
CA PRO A 29 -0.29 -23.80 5.09
C PRO A 29 -0.43 -24.87 6.19
N GLU A 30 0.05 -26.09 5.95
CA GLU A 30 0.05 -27.18 6.95
C GLU A 30 1.07 -26.90 8.07
N GLN A 31 2.15 -26.23 7.75
CA GLN A 31 3.17 -25.83 8.72
C GLN A 31 2.72 -24.64 9.56
N THR A 32 2.08 -23.65 8.93
CA THR A 32 1.67 -22.42 9.62
C THR A 32 0.27 -22.52 10.25
N GLY A 33 -0.63 -23.32 9.71
CA GLY A 33 -2.06 -23.34 10.07
C GLY A 33 -2.87 -22.29 9.31
N VAL A 34 -2.25 -21.46 8.46
CA VAL A 34 -2.93 -20.41 7.69
C VAL A 34 -3.25 -20.89 6.29
N ASN A 35 -4.49 -21.32 6.08
CA ASN A 35 -5.01 -21.69 4.75
C ASN A 35 -6.04 -20.67 4.29
N PHE A 36 -5.61 -19.43 4.10
CA PHE A 36 -6.45 -18.34 3.62
C PHE A 36 -6.22 -18.10 2.13
N ILE A 37 -7.28 -18.24 1.35
CA ILE A 37 -7.27 -17.95 -0.09
C ILE A 37 -8.25 -16.82 -0.35
N ASN A 38 -7.81 -15.75 -0.98
CA ASN A 38 -8.67 -14.67 -1.49
C ASN A 38 -9.08 -15.03 -2.94
N PRO A 39 -10.30 -15.58 -3.16
CA PRO A 39 -10.67 -16.10 -4.48
C PRO A 39 -11.11 -14.99 -5.45
N ILE A 40 -10.94 -15.23 -6.74
CA ILE A 40 -11.65 -14.52 -7.78
C ILE A 40 -13.08 -15.08 -7.88
N ASP A 41 -14.07 -14.30 -7.47
CA ASP A 41 -15.49 -14.68 -7.57
C ASP A 41 -16.18 -13.95 -8.74
N ASP A 42 -16.37 -14.67 -9.85
CA ASP A 42 -17.03 -14.17 -11.05
C ASP A 42 -18.52 -13.85 -10.85
N ASN A 43 -19.12 -14.23 -9.72
CA ASN A 43 -20.52 -13.97 -9.39
C ASN A 43 -20.72 -12.80 -8.43
N HIS A 44 -19.65 -12.31 -7.80
CA HIS A 44 -19.72 -11.19 -6.87
C HIS A 44 -20.22 -9.91 -7.56
N GLU A 45 -21.00 -9.09 -6.86
CA GLU A 45 -21.53 -7.83 -7.40
C GLU A 45 -20.43 -6.81 -7.76
N LEU A 46 -19.31 -6.82 -7.00
CA LEU A 46 -18.14 -5.97 -7.21
C LEU A 46 -17.05 -6.64 -8.06
N LYS A 47 -17.32 -7.76 -8.73
CA LYS A 47 -16.37 -8.49 -9.56
C LYS A 47 -15.59 -7.65 -10.58
N ARG A 48 -16.16 -6.52 -11.00
CA ARG A 48 -15.50 -5.61 -11.94
C ARG A 48 -14.26 -4.93 -11.37
N LEU A 49 -14.04 -4.99 -10.04
CA LEU A 49 -12.79 -4.56 -9.43
C LEU A 49 -11.59 -5.40 -9.90
N TYR A 50 -11.80 -6.65 -10.26
CA TYR A 50 -10.73 -7.49 -10.83
C TYR A 50 -10.22 -7.01 -12.19
N ILE A 51 -11.03 -6.27 -12.98
CA ILE A 51 -10.60 -5.73 -14.28
C ILE A 51 -9.45 -4.74 -14.13
N SER A 52 -9.53 -3.89 -13.13
CA SER A 52 -8.49 -2.89 -12.84
C SER A 52 -7.47 -3.39 -11.80
N GLY A 53 -7.77 -4.50 -11.12
CA GLY A 53 -6.89 -5.15 -10.17
C GLY A 53 -6.75 -4.49 -8.81
N PHE A 54 -7.17 -3.25 -8.63
CA PHE A 54 -7.09 -2.61 -7.33
C PHE A 54 -8.14 -3.17 -6.34
N ALA A 55 -7.93 -2.97 -5.05
CA ALA A 55 -8.77 -3.48 -3.96
C ALA A 55 -8.81 -5.03 -3.84
N ALA A 56 -7.68 -5.69 -4.09
CA ALA A 56 -7.59 -7.15 -4.06
C ALA A 56 -7.60 -7.76 -2.64
N GLY A 57 -7.30 -6.99 -1.62
CA GLY A 57 -7.11 -7.43 -0.23
C GLY A 57 -5.63 -7.42 0.18
N GLY A 58 -5.37 -7.30 1.47
CA GLY A 58 -4.05 -7.04 2.02
C GLY A 58 -3.64 -7.98 3.15
N VAL A 59 -2.42 -7.78 3.64
CA VAL A 59 -1.85 -8.45 4.80
C VAL A 59 -1.26 -7.41 5.75
N SER A 60 -1.55 -7.54 7.06
CA SER A 60 -0.98 -6.69 8.11
C SER A 60 -0.55 -7.55 9.30
N LEU A 61 0.49 -7.11 10.02
CA LEU A 61 1.10 -7.78 11.16
C LEU A 61 1.01 -6.91 12.41
N GLY A 62 0.74 -7.52 13.57
CA GLY A 62 0.74 -6.85 14.86
C GLY A 62 0.47 -7.81 16.00
N ASP A 63 1.04 -7.56 17.18
CA ASP A 63 0.81 -8.32 18.40
C ASP A 63 -0.52 -7.86 19.06
N LEU A 64 -1.63 -8.54 18.72
CA LEU A 64 -2.99 -8.14 19.11
C LEU A 64 -3.37 -8.54 20.53
N ASP A 65 -2.69 -9.50 21.15
CA ASP A 65 -2.95 -9.93 22.51
C ASP A 65 -1.79 -9.68 23.49
N GLN A 66 -0.77 -8.96 23.04
CA GLN A 66 0.39 -8.55 23.82
C GLN A 66 1.18 -9.75 24.40
N ASP A 67 1.27 -10.85 23.64
CA ASP A 67 2.04 -12.03 24.04
C ASP A 67 3.48 -12.03 23.48
N GLY A 68 3.83 -11.04 22.66
CA GLY A 68 5.14 -10.84 22.05
C GLY A 68 5.32 -11.55 20.70
N LEU A 69 4.28 -12.16 20.15
CA LEU A 69 4.27 -12.80 18.84
C LEU A 69 3.41 -11.99 17.87
N LEU A 70 3.81 -11.94 16.60
CA LEU A 70 3.07 -11.19 15.59
C LEU A 70 1.88 -11.99 15.06
N ASP A 71 0.68 -11.46 15.23
CA ASP A 71 -0.56 -11.96 14.61
C ASP A 71 -0.71 -11.43 13.19
N VAL A 72 -1.57 -12.09 12.41
CA VAL A 72 -1.80 -11.77 10.99
C VAL A 72 -3.24 -11.39 10.76
N VAL A 73 -3.45 -10.22 10.14
CA VAL A 73 -4.76 -9.79 9.61
C VAL A 73 -4.73 -9.88 8.09
N LEU A 74 -5.66 -10.65 7.52
CA LEU A 74 -5.81 -10.82 6.08
C LEU A 74 -7.15 -10.24 5.63
N THR A 75 -7.11 -9.24 4.77
CA THR A 75 -8.31 -8.67 4.15
C THR A 75 -8.62 -9.34 2.82
N ALA A 76 -9.88 -9.31 2.41
CA ALA A 76 -10.33 -9.90 1.15
C ALA A 76 -11.54 -9.16 0.58
N GLY A 77 -11.69 -9.25 -0.74
CA GLY A 77 -12.83 -8.72 -1.46
C GLY A 77 -14.04 -9.66 -1.41
N ALA A 78 -13.96 -10.80 -2.09
CA ALA A 78 -15.09 -11.70 -2.27
C ALA A 78 -15.36 -12.67 -1.11
N ARG A 79 -14.66 -12.52 0.01
CA ARG A 79 -14.85 -13.34 1.22
C ARG A 79 -14.55 -12.55 2.48
N ALA A 80 -14.91 -13.12 3.66
CA ALA A 80 -14.61 -12.49 4.94
C ALA A 80 -13.10 -12.34 5.16
N SER A 81 -12.69 -11.18 5.61
CA SER A 81 -11.37 -10.94 6.19
C SER A 81 -11.18 -11.79 7.45
N LYS A 82 -9.95 -12.13 7.80
CA LYS A 82 -9.60 -13.06 8.87
C LYS A 82 -8.47 -12.52 9.74
N ILE A 83 -8.49 -12.94 11.00
CA ILE A 83 -7.38 -12.79 11.95
C ILE A 83 -6.84 -14.19 12.25
N PHE A 84 -5.52 -14.30 12.27
CA PHE A 84 -4.81 -15.51 12.69
C PHE A 84 -3.87 -15.13 13.83
N ARG A 85 -4.16 -15.64 15.03
CA ARG A 85 -3.31 -15.47 16.19
C ARG A 85 -2.12 -16.41 16.12
N GLN A 86 -0.93 -15.90 16.33
CA GLN A 86 0.26 -16.73 16.48
C GLN A 86 0.30 -17.35 17.89
N VAL A 87 0.42 -18.69 17.97
CA VAL A 87 0.44 -19.41 19.25
C VAL A 87 1.83 -19.93 19.62
N SER A 88 2.72 -19.95 18.66
CA SER A 88 4.17 -20.19 18.78
C SER A 88 4.82 -19.84 17.44
N PRO A 89 6.14 -19.68 17.34
CA PRO A 89 6.80 -19.36 16.07
C PRO A 89 6.30 -20.20 14.90
N TRP A 90 5.82 -19.53 13.84
CA TRP A 90 5.26 -20.13 12.61
C TRP A 90 4.00 -20.99 12.82
N LYS A 91 3.28 -20.88 13.94
CA LYS A 91 2.03 -21.58 14.20
C LYS A 91 0.92 -20.60 14.51
N PHE A 92 -0.13 -20.66 13.71
CA PHE A 92 -1.25 -19.72 13.81
C PHE A 92 -2.58 -20.48 13.95
N GLU A 93 -3.51 -19.86 14.65
CA GLU A 93 -4.89 -20.31 14.81
C GLU A 93 -5.86 -19.22 14.38
N GLU A 94 -6.91 -19.56 13.63
CA GLU A 94 -7.92 -18.60 13.19
C GLU A 94 -8.72 -18.09 14.40
N VAL A 95 -8.78 -16.77 14.54
CA VAL A 95 -9.59 -16.09 15.56
C VAL A 95 -11.00 -15.85 15.02
N ARG A 96 -11.99 -16.11 15.85
CA ARG A 96 -13.38 -15.75 15.53
C ARG A 96 -13.54 -14.23 15.50
N TRP A 97 -13.88 -13.69 14.33
CA TRP A 97 -14.08 -12.27 14.12
C TRP A 97 -15.53 -11.95 13.73
N ASP A 98 -15.81 -10.66 13.37
CA ASP A 98 -17.14 -10.19 13.03
C ASP A 98 -17.72 -10.90 11.79
N PRO A 99 -18.87 -11.63 11.91
CA PRO A 99 -19.47 -12.29 10.77
C PRO A 99 -19.99 -11.33 9.69
N LYS A 100 -20.14 -10.02 9.97
CA LYS A 100 -20.52 -9.00 8.97
C LYS A 100 -19.47 -8.85 7.89
N LEU A 101 -18.19 -9.11 8.17
CA LEU A 101 -17.09 -9.05 7.22
C LEU A 101 -17.30 -9.95 5.99
N SER A 102 -18.09 -11.02 6.10
CA SER A 102 -18.45 -11.87 4.96
C SER A 102 -19.28 -11.17 3.88
N LYS A 103 -19.79 -9.98 4.15
CA LYS A 103 -20.62 -9.17 3.23
C LYS A 103 -19.92 -7.89 2.79
N LEU A 104 -18.70 -7.67 3.21
CA LEU A 104 -17.92 -6.47 2.91
C LEU A 104 -16.80 -6.83 1.93
N TRP A 105 -16.49 -5.90 1.05
CA TRP A 105 -15.28 -5.94 0.25
C TRP A 105 -14.22 -5.11 0.98
N SER A 106 -13.38 -5.77 1.78
CA SER A 106 -12.33 -5.09 2.54
C SER A 106 -11.03 -5.06 1.73
N SER A 107 -10.44 -3.87 1.59
CA SER A 107 -9.19 -3.63 0.89
C SER A 107 -7.99 -3.63 1.84
N GLY A 108 -7.59 -2.48 2.36
CA GLY A 108 -6.47 -2.34 3.31
C GLY A 108 -6.92 -2.38 4.77
N ALA A 109 -6.02 -2.82 5.64
CA ALA A 109 -6.17 -2.79 7.10
C ALA A 109 -4.97 -2.12 7.74
N ALA A 110 -5.19 -1.23 8.72
CA ALA A 110 -4.16 -0.75 9.63
C ALA A 110 -4.31 -1.39 10.99
N ILE A 111 -3.19 -1.80 11.59
CA ILE A 111 -3.08 -2.26 12.97
C ILE A 111 -2.30 -1.19 13.74
N LEU A 112 -2.93 -0.58 14.74
CA LEU A 112 -2.37 0.55 15.48
C LEU A 112 -3.11 0.75 16.79
N ASP A 113 -2.49 1.43 17.75
CA ASP A 113 -3.15 1.90 18.98
C ASP A 113 -3.81 3.27 18.69
N ILE A 114 -5.11 3.25 18.37
CA ILE A 114 -5.83 4.46 17.93
C ILE A 114 -6.29 5.31 19.10
N ASP A 115 -6.44 4.74 20.30
CA ASP A 115 -6.93 5.45 21.49
C ASP A 115 -5.85 5.69 22.57
N ASN A 116 -4.60 5.33 22.27
CA ASN A 116 -3.44 5.48 23.12
C ASN A 116 -3.57 4.74 24.47
N ASP A 117 -4.25 3.59 24.49
CA ASP A 117 -4.39 2.77 25.70
C ASP A 117 -3.32 1.67 25.81
N GLY A 118 -2.55 1.47 24.75
CA GLY A 118 -1.36 0.61 24.69
C GLY A 118 -1.61 -0.76 24.07
N ASP A 119 -2.83 -1.07 23.64
CA ASP A 119 -3.11 -2.25 22.82
C ASP A 119 -3.37 -1.87 21.34
N LEU A 120 -3.34 -2.85 20.44
CA LEU A 120 -3.45 -2.61 19.01
C LEU A 120 -4.88 -2.84 18.54
N ASP A 121 -5.44 -1.83 17.92
CA ASP A 121 -6.74 -1.80 17.26
C ASP A 121 -6.63 -2.13 15.78
N ILE A 122 -7.76 -2.34 15.09
CA ILE A 122 -7.81 -2.59 13.66
C ILE A 122 -8.77 -1.62 12.98
N TYR A 123 -8.27 -0.87 11.99
CA TYR A 123 -9.11 -0.10 11.09
C TYR A 123 -9.12 -0.71 9.69
N LEU A 124 -10.32 -0.98 9.14
CA LEU A 124 -10.51 -1.58 7.82
C LEU A 124 -11.11 -0.57 6.84
N CYS A 125 -10.51 -0.41 5.69
CA CYS A 125 -11.13 0.22 4.54
C CYS A 125 -12.04 -0.79 3.81
N ASN A 126 -13.30 -0.38 3.59
CA ASN A 126 -14.29 -1.15 2.86
C ASN A 126 -14.70 -0.40 1.60
N TYR A 127 -14.70 -1.09 0.45
CA TYR A 127 -15.05 -0.48 -0.81
C TYR A 127 -16.57 -0.32 -0.95
N ASP A 128 -17.02 0.92 -1.26
CA ASP A 128 -18.43 1.31 -1.47
C ASP A 128 -19.37 1.03 -0.27
N THR A 129 -18.80 0.81 0.92
CA THR A 129 -19.52 0.62 2.18
C THR A 129 -18.78 1.33 3.31
N ALA A 130 -19.43 1.46 4.48
CA ALA A 130 -18.78 2.07 5.64
C ALA A 130 -17.51 1.32 6.05
N ASN A 131 -16.43 2.05 6.30
CA ASN A 131 -15.22 1.53 6.92
C ASN A 131 -15.51 1.05 8.34
N SER A 132 -14.69 0.17 8.87
CA SER A 132 -14.88 -0.44 10.20
C SER A 132 -13.69 -0.15 11.12
N LEU A 133 -13.99 0.19 12.38
CA LEU A 133 -13.00 0.33 13.43
C LEU A 133 -13.29 -0.70 14.52
N TYR A 134 -12.34 -1.56 14.78
CA TYR A 134 -12.39 -2.58 15.81
C TYR A 134 -11.45 -2.21 16.95
N ILE A 135 -12.03 -1.65 18.02
CA ILE A 135 -11.30 -1.35 19.26
C ILE A 135 -11.01 -2.65 19.98
N ASN A 136 -9.77 -2.86 20.34
CA ASN A 136 -9.31 -4.02 21.07
C ASN A 136 -9.80 -3.95 22.53
N VAL A 137 -10.32 -5.05 23.01
CA VAL A 137 -10.76 -5.21 24.42
C VAL A 137 -10.17 -6.49 25.01
N THR A 138 -9.13 -7.00 24.38
CA THR A 138 -8.39 -8.19 24.79
C THR A 138 -7.64 -7.94 26.09
N LYS A 139 -7.72 -8.88 27.01
CA LYS A 139 -6.83 -8.84 28.18
C LYS A 139 -5.47 -9.42 27.79
N PRO A 140 -4.36 -8.84 28.23
CA PRO A 140 -3.03 -9.35 27.89
C PRO A 140 -2.90 -10.87 28.02
N GLY A 141 -2.46 -11.56 26.94
CA GLY A 141 -2.38 -13.02 26.84
C GLY A 141 -3.74 -13.74 26.86
N GLY A 142 -4.85 -13.02 26.65
CA GLY A 142 -6.21 -13.56 26.61
C GLY A 142 -6.68 -13.91 25.20
N THR A 143 -7.95 -14.27 25.09
CA THR A 143 -8.59 -14.46 23.79
C THR A 143 -8.82 -13.11 23.12
N ILE A 144 -8.38 -12.94 21.89
CA ILE A 144 -8.53 -11.72 21.10
C ILE A 144 -10.01 -11.38 20.94
N GLN A 145 -10.39 -10.17 21.32
CA GLN A 145 -11.76 -9.65 21.27
C GLN A 145 -11.77 -8.18 20.86
N PHE A 146 -12.72 -7.82 19.99
CA PHE A 146 -12.89 -6.48 19.48
C PHE A 146 -14.32 -5.97 19.63
N GLU A 147 -14.47 -4.64 19.75
CA GLU A 147 -15.74 -3.93 19.65
C GLU A 147 -15.73 -3.00 18.43
N GLU A 148 -16.71 -3.14 17.53
CA GLU A 148 -16.84 -2.26 16.37
C GLU A 148 -17.37 -0.88 16.78
N ARG A 149 -16.60 0.19 16.50
CA ARG A 149 -16.83 1.57 16.98
C ARG A 149 -16.71 2.65 15.91
N ALA A 150 -16.60 2.30 14.60
CA ALA A 150 -16.34 3.30 13.54
C ALA A 150 -17.33 4.45 13.55
N LYS A 151 -18.63 4.17 13.68
CA LYS A 151 -19.68 5.20 13.70
C LYS A 151 -19.58 6.13 14.90
N GLU A 152 -19.24 5.59 16.07
CA GLU A 152 -19.09 6.38 17.31
C GLU A 152 -17.94 7.38 17.17
N TRP A 153 -16.87 6.98 16.47
CA TRP A 153 -15.66 7.77 16.28
C TRP A 153 -15.69 8.66 15.03
N GLY A 154 -16.74 8.58 14.20
CA GLY A 154 -16.82 9.31 12.94
C GLY A 154 -15.89 8.77 11.86
N LEU A 155 -15.52 7.50 11.95
CA LEU A 155 -14.63 6.78 11.03
C LEU A 155 -15.38 5.83 10.07
N ASP A 156 -16.73 5.81 10.11
CA ASP A 156 -17.59 4.99 9.26
C ASP A 156 -17.74 5.57 7.84
N ILE A 157 -16.63 5.94 7.23
CA ILE A 157 -16.58 6.56 5.90
C ILE A 157 -17.00 5.54 4.84
N ALA A 158 -18.00 5.89 4.03
CA ALA A 158 -18.49 5.08 2.93
C ALA A 158 -18.06 5.69 1.58
N ASP A 159 -16.94 5.27 1.06
CA ASP A 159 -16.38 5.71 -0.23
C ASP A 159 -15.67 4.55 -0.96
N ALA A 160 -15.00 4.83 -2.06
CA ALA A 160 -14.09 3.89 -2.72
C ALA A 160 -12.78 3.79 -1.94
N SER A 161 -12.87 3.48 -0.62
CA SER A 161 -11.73 3.43 0.29
C SER A 161 -10.83 2.25 -0.02
N LEU A 162 -9.52 2.49 -0.14
CA LEU A 162 -8.53 1.45 -0.42
C LEU A 162 -7.58 1.21 0.75
N ASN A 163 -6.97 2.25 1.25
CA ASN A 163 -5.90 2.16 2.23
C ASN A 163 -6.06 3.23 3.30
N PRO A 164 -6.04 2.87 4.61
CA PRO A 164 -5.97 3.84 5.69
C PRO A 164 -4.50 4.05 6.04
N SER A 165 -4.00 5.28 6.07
CA SER A 165 -2.62 5.56 6.44
C SER A 165 -2.59 6.52 7.63
N PHE A 166 -2.05 6.05 8.75
CA PHE A 166 -2.05 6.77 10.02
C PHE A 166 -0.71 7.44 10.30
N ALA A 167 -0.76 8.67 10.79
CA ALA A 167 0.39 9.44 11.24
C ALA A 167 -0.06 10.55 12.19
N ASP A 168 0.81 10.96 13.09
CA ASP A 168 0.66 12.18 13.88
C ASP A 168 1.23 13.34 13.04
N TYR A 169 0.39 13.87 12.10
CA TYR A 169 0.88 14.84 11.13
C TYR A 169 0.95 16.27 11.69
N ASP A 170 0.23 16.57 12.77
CA ASP A 170 0.22 17.89 13.38
C ASP A 170 0.97 17.97 14.71
N GLY A 171 1.58 16.84 15.13
CA GLY A 171 2.48 16.77 16.28
C GLY A 171 1.79 16.89 17.63
N ASP A 172 0.47 16.61 17.72
CA ASP A 172 -0.29 16.75 18.97
C ASP A 172 -0.28 15.49 19.84
N GLY A 173 0.27 14.38 19.34
CA GLY A 173 0.53 13.13 20.07
C GLY A 173 -0.53 12.06 19.89
N ASP A 174 -1.55 12.27 19.07
CA ASP A 174 -2.48 11.23 18.66
C ASP A 174 -2.33 10.90 17.16
N LEU A 175 -2.98 9.83 16.69
CA LEU A 175 -2.83 9.38 15.32
C LEU A 175 -4.00 9.84 14.45
N ASP A 176 -3.68 10.63 13.44
CA ASP A 176 -4.59 11.05 12.39
C ASP A 176 -4.65 10.02 11.27
N VAL A 177 -5.69 10.06 10.43
CA VAL A 177 -5.80 9.13 9.31
C VAL A 177 -6.03 9.82 7.98
N PHE A 178 -5.18 9.46 7.01
CA PHE A 178 -5.41 9.72 5.59
C PHE A 178 -6.06 8.48 4.97
N ILE A 179 -7.33 8.61 4.53
CA ILE A 179 -8.04 7.55 3.82
C ILE A 179 -7.83 7.76 2.34
N LEU A 180 -7.05 6.87 1.75
CA LEU A 180 -6.83 6.83 0.32
C LEU A 180 -8.07 6.30 -0.39
N THR A 181 -8.52 7.01 -1.41
CA THR A 181 -9.68 6.64 -2.23
C THR A 181 -9.30 6.55 -3.69
N SER A 182 -10.03 5.75 -4.45
CA SER A 182 -9.81 5.60 -5.89
C SER A 182 -11.08 5.95 -6.68
N GLU A 183 -11.61 5.07 -7.50
CA GLU A 183 -12.82 5.28 -8.29
C GLU A 183 -13.91 4.27 -7.95
N PHE A 184 -15.16 4.63 -8.16
CA PHE A 184 -16.26 3.66 -8.13
C PHE A 184 -16.42 2.94 -9.47
N LYS A 185 -16.43 1.61 -9.45
CA LYS A 185 -16.76 0.79 -10.63
C LYS A 185 -18.27 0.55 -10.72
N ARG A 186 -18.86 0.85 -11.88
CA ARG A 186 -20.27 0.51 -12.11
C ARG A 186 -20.45 -1.01 -12.21
N ALA A 187 -21.34 -1.59 -11.39
CA ALA A 187 -21.66 -3.02 -11.45
C ALA A 187 -22.08 -3.49 -12.86
N ASN A 188 -22.83 -2.65 -13.57
CA ASN A 188 -23.31 -2.91 -14.93
C ASN A 188 -22.35 -2.44 -16.04
N GLY A 189 -21.11 -2.11 -15.73
CA GLY A 189 -20.09 -1.69 -16.69
C GLY A 189 -20.36 -0.36 -17.40
N ARG A 190 -19.63 -0.11 -18.49
CA ARG A 190 -19.74 1.12 -19.28
C ARG A 190 -21.16 1.23 -19.88
N PRO A 191 -21.84 2.40 -19.76
CA PRO A 191 -23.19 2.56 -20.28
C PRO A 191 -23.21 2.50 -21.82
N LYS A 192 -24.22 1.82 -22.39
CA LYS A 192 -24.44 1.80 -23.84
C LYS A 192 -24.86 3.18 -24.38
N GLU A 193 -25.64 3.91 -23.59
CA GLU A 193 -26.01 5.27 -23.89
C GLU A 193 -25.07 6.26 -23.21
N LEU A 194 -24.82 7.40 -23.86
CA LEU A 194 -24.02 8.46 -23.26
C LEU A 194 -24.64 8.89 -21.93
N PRO A 195 -23.83 8.96 -20.85
CA PRO A 195 -24.31 9.38 -19.53
C PRO A 195 -24.49 10.89 -19.40
N VAL A 196 -24.69 11.60 -20.53
CA VAL A 196 -24.72 13.06 -20.63
C VAL A 196 -26.01 13.55 -21.20
N ASN A 197 -26.64 14.53 -20.54
CA ASN A 197 -27.75 15.33 -21.06
C ASN A 197 -27.21 16.54 -21.81
N GLY A 198 -27.87 16.91 -22.91
CA GLY A 198 -27.55 18.13 -23.66
C GLY A 198 -26.16 18.10 -24.28
N LYS A 199 -25.66 16.95 -24.77
CA LYS A 199 -24.31 16.76 -25.36
C LYS A 199 -23.92 17.88 -26.34
N ASN A 200 -24.88 18.43 -27.10
CA ASN A 200 -24.62 19.46 -28.11
C ASN A 200 -25.00 20.88 -27.62
N THR A 201 -25.21 21.06 -26.32
CA THR A 201 -25.52 22.36 -25.73
C THR A 201 -24.25 23.03 -25.16
N ALA A 202 -24.34 24.33 -24.81
CA ALA A 202 -23.25 25.06 -24.20
C ALA A 202 -22.89 24.55 -22.80
N ASN A 203 -23.84 23.90 -22.10
CA ASN A 203 -23.69 23.43 -20.73
C ASN A 203 -24.29 22.02 -20.57
N PRO A 204 -23.66 20.97 -21.09
CA PRO A 204 -24.09 19.60 -20.84
C PRO A 204 -23.93 19.23 -19.37
N THR A 205 -24.74 18.28 -18.88
CA THR A 205 -24.66 17.75 -17.51
C THR A 205 -24.67 16.23 -17.55
N LEU A 206 -24.12 15.60 -16.52
CA LEU A 206 -24.30 14.15 -16.34
C LEU A 206 -25.78 13.84 -16.09
N LYS A 207 -26.24 12.69 -16.54
CA LYS A 207 -27.56 12.16 -16.20
C LYS A 207 -27.56 11.79 -14.71
N PRO A 208 -28.69 11.92 -13.98
CA PRO A 208 -28.80 11.53 -12.58
C PRO A 208 -28.33 10.09 -12.33
N GLY A 209 -27.52 9.91 -11.28
CA GLY A 209 -26.95 8.62 -10.88
C GLY A 209 -25.65 8.24 -11.60
N PHE A 210 -25.12 9.09 -12.49
CA PHE A 210 -23.83 8.88 -13.12
C PHE A 210 -22.69 9.70 -12.48
N GLU A 211 -23.00 10.67 -11.64
CA GLU A 211 -22.04 11.57 -10.98
C GLU A 211 -21.09 10.82 -10.04
N LYS A 212 -21.55 9.68 -9.51
CA LYS A 212 -20.73 8.77 -8.69
C LYS A 212 -19.56 8.17 -9.48
N TYR A 213 -19.76 7.94 -10.80
CA TYR A 213 -18.86 7.14 -11.64
C TYR A 213 -18.10 7.94 -12.69
N TYR A 214 -18.62 9.12 -13.06
CA TYR A 214 -18.06 9.92 -14.16
C TYR A 214 -17.93 11.38 -13.82
N THR A 215 -16.96 12.02 -14.45
CA THR A 215 -16.80 13.46 -14.51
C THR A 215 -16.96 13.95 -15.94
N LEU A 216 -17.37 15.20 -16.13
CA LEU A 216 -17.55 15.83 -17.45
C LEU A 216 -16.56 16.96 -17.61
N THR A 217 -15.61 16.80 -18.51
CA THR A 217 -14.54 17.76 -18.76
C THR A 217 -14.74 18.48 -20.09
N LYS A 218 -14.54 19.79 -20.10
CA LYS A 218 -14.65 20.63 -21.28
C LYS A 218 -13.28 20.72 -22.00
N HIS A 219 -13.25 20.28 -23.24
CA HIS A 219 -12.08 20.33 -24.12
C HIS A 219 -12.16 21.40 -25.21
N GLY A 220 -12.83 22.53 -24.92
CA GLY A 220 -13.03 23.65 -25.84
C GLY A 220 -14.51 23.99 -26.06
N PRO A 221 -14.84 25.01 -26.88
CA PRO A 221 -16.22 25.44 -27.11
C PRO A 221 -17.08 24.30 -27.69
N GLY A 222 -18.08 23.85 -26.93
CA GLY A 222 -19.01 22.80 -27.35
C GLY A 222 -18.44 21.38 -27.36
N ASN A 223 -17.18 21.19 -26.97
CA ASN A 223 -16.56 19.87 -26.88
C ASN A 223 -16.43 19.43 -25.43
N TYR A 224 -17.18 18.40 -25.04
CA TYR A 224 -17.16 17.81 -23.71
C TYR A 224 -16.94 16.31 -23.80
N VAL A 225 -16.06 15.81 -22.95
CA VAL A 225 -15.76 14.39 -22.83
C VAL A 225 -16.05 13.96 -21.39
N TYR A 226 -16.64 12.79 -21.21
CA TYR A 226 -16.81 12.19 -19.89
C TYR A 226 -15.71 11.15 -19.64
N TYR A 227 -15.18 11.16 -18.44
CA TYR A 227 -14.16 10.25 -17.95
C TYR A 227 -14.64 9.57 -16.68
N ASN A 228 -13.99 8.50 -16.27
CA ASN A 228 -14.18 7.97 -14.93
C ASN A 228 -13.87 9.08 -13.91
N ALA A 229 -14.58 9.08 -12.81
CA ALA A 229 -14.37 10.06 -11.74
C ALA A 229 -13.46 9.47 -10.67
N GLY A 230 -12.28 10.03 -10.49
CA GLY A 230 -11.50 9.86 -9.28
C GLY A 230 -12.26 10.39 -8.05
N ARG A 231 -11.80 10.04 -6.85
CA ARG A 231 -12.40 10.47 -5.57
C ARG A 231 -11.48 11.43 -4.84
N GLU A 232 -12.06 12.23 -3.95
CA GLU A 232 -11.28 13.07 -3.03
C GLU A 232 -10.72 12.20 -1.92
N ASN A 233 -9.42 12.22 -1.71
CA ASN A 233 -8.81 11.62 -0.54
C ASN A 233 -9.25 12.34 0.73
N ILE A 234 -9.27 11.65 1.86
CA ILE A 234 -9.89 12.15 3.08
C ILE A 234 -8.85 12.18 4.20
N LEU A 235 -8.55 13.36 4.75
CA LEU A 235 -7.76 13.53 5.96
C LEU A 235 -8.70 13.77 7.13
N LEU A 236 -8.64 12.91 8.13
CA LEU A 236 -9.40 13.00 9.37
C LEU A 236 -8.43 13.23 10.52
N GLN A 237 -8.60 14.35 11.20
CA GLN A 237 -7.83 14.72 12.39
C GLN A 237 -8.46 14.07 13.61
N SER A 238 -7.65 13.41 14.41
CA SER A 238 -8.01 12.83 15.70
C SER A 238 -8.28 13.93 16.74
N GLN A 239 -9.05 13.61 17.76
CA GLN A 239 -9.26 14.46 18.93
C GLN A 239 -8.98 13.70 20.23
N VAL A 240 -8.23 12.60 20.14
CA VAL A 240 -7.90 11.74 21.28
C VAL A 240 -7.01 12.49 22.28
N ALA A 241 -6.03 13.26 21.81
CA ALA A 241 -5.19 14.13 22.66
C ALA A 241 -6.01 15.16 23.44
N GLN A 242 -7.19 15.55 22.92
CA GLN A 242 -8.14 16.43 23.62
C GLN A 242 -9.14 15.66 24.50
N GLY A 243 -8.95 14.35 24.69
CA GLY A 243 -9.80 13.49 25.50
C GLY A 243 -11.14 13.11 24.84
N LYS A 244 -11.25 13.21 23.51
CA LYS A 244 -12.46 12.86 22.76
C LYS A 244 -12.16 11.71 21.81
N LYS A 245 -12.92 10.65 21.89
CA LYS A 245 -12.83 9.50 20.97
C LYS A 245 -13.60 9.80 19.66
N THR A 246 -13.09 10.74 18.86
CA THR A 246 -13.73 11.16 17.59
C THR A 246 -12.73 11.77 16.63
N PHE A 247 -13.06 11.73 15.34
CA PHE A 247 -12.28 12.30 14.24
C PHE A 247 -13.05 13.40 13.51
N ARG A 248 -12.34 14.40 13.01
CA ARG A 248 -12.88 15.52 12.23
C ARG A 248 -12.28 15.55 10.82
N ASN A 249 -13.12 15.62 9.80
CA ASN A 249 -12.64 15.81 8.44
C ASN A 249 -12.04 17.22 8.26
N VAL A 250 -10.76 17.26 7.96
CA VAL A 250 -9.97 18.47 7.76
C VAL A 250 -9.39 18.59 6.34
N SER A 251 -9.74 17.69 5.42
CA SER A 251 -9.16 17.63 4.07
C SER A 251 -9.08 18.99 3.39
N LYS A 252 -10.18 19.74 3.41
CA LYS A 252 -10.28 21.06 2.79
C LYS A 252 -9.38 22.11 3.44
N GLU A 253 -9.39 22.14 4.78
CA GLU A 253 -8.61 23.08 5.59
C GLU A 253 -7.12 22.77 5.46
N ALA A 254 -6.78 21.48 5.43
CA ALA A 254 -5.43 20.99 5.24
C ALA A 254 -4.89 21.18 3.81
N GLY A 255 -5.73 21.54 2.83
CA GLY A 255 -5.32 21.74 1.44
C GLY A 255 -5.38 20.47 0.57
N ILE A 256 -5.94 19.38 1.08
CA ILE A 256 -6.15 18.10 0.36
C ILE A 256 -7.55 18.14 -0.27
N LYS A 257 -7.63 18.34 -1.58
CA LYS A 257 -8.92 18.59 -2.28
C LYS A 257 -8.97 18.04 -3.70
N GLU A 258 -7.89 17.49 -4.19
CA GLU A 258 -7.80 16.93 -5.52
C GLU A 258 -8.59 15.60 -5.57
N ARG A 259 -9.22 15.35 -6.72
CA ARG A 259 -9.91 14.09 -7.02
C ARG A 259 -8.99 13.27 -7.91
N THR A 260 -8.49 12.17 -7.39
CA THR A 260 -7.49 11.33 -8.05
C THR A 260 -7.86 9.86 -8.02
N PHE A 261 -7.09 9.04 -8.68
CA PHE A 261 -7.20 7.58 -8.68
C PHE A 261 -6.12 7.00 -7.74
N GLY A 262 -6.21 7.33 -6.46
CA GLY A 262 -5.20 6.91 -5.49
C GLY A 262 -5.10 5.39 -5.36
N LEU A 263 -3.88 4.85 -5.28
CA LEU A 263 -3.59 3.42 -5.09
C LEU A 263 -2.76 3.13 -3.84
N SER A 264 -1.79 3.96 -3.50
CA SER A 264 -1.05 3.87 -2.24
C SER A 264 -0.62 5.24 -1.72
N CYS A 265 -0.19 5.30 -0.47
CA CYS A 265 0.39 6.51 0.10
C CYS A 265 1.42 6.14 1.18
N THR A 266 2.41 7.03 1.35
CA THR A 266 3.53 6.82 2.26
C THR A 266 3.84 8.11 3.00
N TRP A 267 3.78 8.05 4.35
CA TRP A 267 4.23 9.13 5.23
C TRP A 267 5.73 9.02 5.45
N TYR A 268 6.43 10.13 5.34
CA TYR A 268 7.87 10.24 5.65
C TYR A 268 8.27 11.71 5.74
N ASP A 269 9.39 11.99 6.35
CA ASP A 269 9.96 13.35 6.46
C ASP A 269 10.84 13.60 5.22
N HIS A 270 10.32 14.34 4.23
CA HIS A 270 10.96 14.58 2.93
C HIS A 270 12.11 15.55 3.01
N ASP A 271 11.96 16.64 3.76
CA ASP A 271 12.95 17.73 3.81
C ASP A 271 13.74 17.76 5.11
N ASN A 272 13.54 16.78 5.98
CA ASN A 272 14.21 16.61 7.28
C ASN A 272 13.96 17.79 8.24
N ASP A 273 12.76 18.35 8.22
CA ASP A 273 12.34 19.38 9.17
C ASP A 273 11.68 18.83 10.44
N GLY A 274 11.37 17.54 10.46
CA GLY A 274 10.79 16.79 11.56
C GLY A 274 9.28 16.62 11.49
N ASP A 275 8.61 17.24 10.51
CA ASP A 275 7.19 17.08 10.23
C ASP A 275 6.99 15.98 9.18
N LEU A 276 5.90 15.21 9.30
CA LEU A 276 5.63 14.14 8.33
C LEU A 276 4.96 14.69 7.08
N ASP A 277 5.57 14.44 5.94
CA ASP A 277 5.06 14.70 4.59
C ASP A 277 4.35 13.45 4.04
N LEU A 278 3.55 13.65 2.99
CA LEU A 278 2.76 12.56 2.41
C LEU A 278 2.99 12.44 0.91
N TYR A 279 3.49 11.28 0.47
CA TYR A 279 3.51 10.91 -0.94
C TYR A 279 2.27 10.07 -1.27
N VAL A 280 1.57 10.42 -2.37
CA VAL A 280 0.36 9.72 -2.85
C VAL A 280 0.59 9.25 -4.27
N CYS A 281 0.50 7.94 -4.47
CA CYS A 281 0.54 7.29 -5.77
C CYS A 281 -0.82 7.34 -6.45
N ASN A 282 -0.85 7.81 -7.69
CA ASN A 282 -2.07 7.91 -8.49
C ASN A 282 -1.96 7.10 -9.77
N ASP A 283 -3.08 6.49 -10.15
CA ASP A 283 -3.19 5.69 -11.36
C ASP A 283 -3.45 6.57 -12.59
N PHE A 284 -2.89 6.19 -13.72
CA PHE A 284 -3.19 6.66 -15.07
C PHE A 284 -2.89 8.15 -15.35
N THR A 285 -3.92 9.00 -15.49
CA THR A 285 -3.74 10.38 -16.00
C THR A 285 -3.41 11.42 -14.93
N ASP A 286 -3.55 11.06 -13.68
CA ASP A 286 -3.24 11.96 -12.58
C ASP A 286 -1.79 11.71 -12.14
N PRO A 287 -0.94 12.76 -12.06
CA PRO A 287 0.39 12.60 -11.50
C PRO A 287 0.32 12.24 -10.02
N ASP A 288 1.36 11.59 -9.51
CA ASP A 288 1.54 11.44 -8.08
C ASP A 288 1.55 12.81 -7.39
N GLN A 289 1.32 12.82 -6.09
CA GLN A 289 1.33 14.03 -5.27
C GLN A 289 2.37 13.90 -4.17
N LEU A 290 3.07 14.99 -3.89
CA LEU A 290 3.91 15.16 -2.71
C LEU A 290 3.37 16.32 -1.90
N TYR A 291 2.65 16.02 -0.86
CA TYR A 291 2.11 16.98 0.08
C TYR A 291 3.16 17.30 1.15
N LEU A 292 3.85 18.43 0.96
CA LEU A 292 4.77 18.98 1.97
C LEU A 292 3.96 19.53 3.12
N ASN A 293 4.22 19.08 4.34
CA ASN A 293 3.66 19.62 5.58
C ASN A 293 4.28 21.01 5.85
N LEU A 294 3.46 21.96 6.24
CA LEU A 294 3.92 23.32 6.52
C LEU A 294 4.04 23.61 8.02
N GLY A 295 3.96 22.58 8.88
CA GLY A 295 4.07 22.69 10.33
C GLY A 295 2.92 23.44 11.02
N ASN A 296 1.84 23.67 10.30
CA ASN A 296 0.67 24.41 10.79
C ASN A 296 -0.66 23.69 10.53
N GLY A 297 -0.62 22.37 10.30
CA GLY A 297 -1.77 21.54 9.95
C GLY A 297 -2.25 21.68 8.51
N THR A 298 -1.45 22.31 7.63
CA THR A 298 -1.77 22.44 6.20
C THR A 298 -0.66 21.88 5.32
N PHE A 299 -1.03 21.41 4.13
CA PHE A 299 -0.14 20.82 3.15
C PHE A 299 -0.09 21.60 1.85
N LYS A 300 1.02 21.45 1.15
CA LYS A 300 1.21 22.01 -0.20
C LYS A 300 1.73 20.92 -1.13
N ASP A 301 1.00 20.62 -2.21
CA ASP A 301 1.51 19.74 -3.26
C ASP A 301 2.70 20.40 -3.98
N VAL A 302 3.85 19.76 -3.88
CA VAL A 302 5.11 20.22 -4.47
C VAL A 302 5.65 19.29 -5.54
N ILE A 303 4.93 18.22 -5.93
CA ILE A 303 5.43 17.20 -6.86
C ILE A 303 5.99 17.78 -8.16
N LYS A 304 5.34 18.79 -8.72
CA LYS A 304 5.77 19.46 -9.97
C LYS A 304 7.12 20.18 -9.86
N LEU A 305 7.54 20.50 -8.65
CA LEU A 305 8.82 21.14 -8.36
C LEU A 305 9.85 20.13 -7.89
N ALA A 306 9.40 19.10 -7.18
CA ALA A 306 10.24 18.11 -6.53
C ALA A 306 10.69 17.00 -7.48
N ALA A 307 9.80 16.43 -8.29
CA ALA A 307 10.10 15.29 -9.14
C ALA A 307 10.20 15.63 -10.62
N PRO A 308 11.26 15.19 -11.34
CA PRO A 308 11.38 15.37 -12.79
C PRO A 308 10.44 14.45 -13.56
N TYR A 309 10.17 13.25 -13.00
CA TYR A 309 9.30 12.21 -13.54
C TYR A 309 8.52 11.55 -12.41
N THR A 310 7.32 11.05 -12.69
CA THR A 310 6.57 10.11 -11.84
C THR A 310 6.23 8.88 -12.65
N SER A 311 5.85 7.81 -11.99
CA SER A 311 5.27 6.65 -12.63
C SER A 311 3.94 7.01 -13.29
N TRP A 312 3.50 6.23 -14.28
CA TRP A 312 2.24 6.48 -14.97
C TRP A 312 1.07 5.73 -14.32
N TYR A 313 1.34 4.52 -13.87
CA TYR A 313 0.40 3.68 -13.14
C TYR A 313 1.00 3.41 -11.77
N SER A 314 1.14 4.46 -10.96
CA SER A 314 1.75 4.36 -9.64
C SER A 314 0.88 3.49 -8.73
N MET A 315 1.38 2.32 -8.33
CA MET A 315 0.67 1.36 -7.50
C MET A 315 1.14 1.42 -6.05
N GLY A 316 2.22 0.73 -5.70
CA GLY A 316 2.78 0.78 -4.36
C GLY A 316 3.94 1.75 -4.24
N SER A 317 4.17 2.29 -3.05
CA SER A 317 5.37 3.08 -2.74
C SER A 317 5.91 2.72 -1.37
N ASP A 318 7.23 2.81 -1.21
CA ASP A 318 7.88 2.70 0.09
C ASP A 318 9.04 3.71 0.18
N ALA A 319 9.33 4.16 1.41
CA ALA A 319 10.35 5.15 1.70
C ALA A 319 11.49 4.53 2.50
N ALA A 320 12.72 4.67 2.02
CA ALA A 320 13.90 4.16 2.70
C ALA A 320 15.16 4.92 2.28
N ASP A 321 16.18 4.89 3.13
CA ASP A 321 17.52 5.39 2.83
C ASP A 321 18.24 4.34 1.96
N LEU A 322 18.27 4.55 0.64
CA LEU A 322 18.81 3.57 -0.33
C LEU A 322 20.33 3.72 -0.57
N ASP A 323 20.87 4.91 -0.37
CA ASP A 323 22.29 5.21 -0.61
C ASP A 323 23.12 5.40 0.67
N GLY A 324 22.46 5.38 1.84
CA GLY A 324 23.11 5.48 3.15
C GLY A 324 23.49 6.92 3.54
N ASP A 325 22.84 7.93 2.96
CA ASP A 325 23.12 9.33 3.23
C ASP A 325 22.27 9.94 4.37
N GLY A 326 21.33 9.15 4.89
CA GLY A 326 20.48 9.50 6.03
C GLY A 326 19.21 10.26 5.67
N ARG A 327 18.89 10.38 4.38
CA ARG A 327 17.61 10.90 3.86
C ARG A 327 16.77 9.74 3.31
N PHE A 328 15.45 9.91 3.35
CA PHE A 328 14.56 8.92 2.76
C PHE A 328 14.37 9.19 1.26
N ASP A 329 14.59 8.13 0.48
CA ASP A 329 14.28 8.02 -0.93
C ASP A 329 12.95 7.30 -1.12
N LEU A 330 12.37 7.33 -2.32
CA LEU A 330 11.14 6.65 -2.65
C LEU A 330 11.34 5.64 -3.77
N VAL A 331 10.80 4.44 -3.58
CA VAL A 331 10.61 3.46 -4.65
C VAL A 331 9.12 3.35 -4.95
N ILE A 332 8.72 3.60 -6.19
CA ILE A 332 7.33 3.57 -6.64
C ILE A 332 7.17 2.47 -7.68
N ALA A 333 6.22 1.56 -7.44
CA ALA A 333 5.88 0.45 -8.33
C ALA A 333 4.99 0.91 -9.49
N ASP A 334 5.23 0.32 -10.68
CA ASP A 334 4.47 0.54 -11.91
C ASP A 334 4.50 -0.75 -12.75
N MET A 335 4.07 -0.70 -13.99
CA MET A 335 4.06 -1.79 -14.96
C MET A 335 5.29 -1.78 -15.88
N GLY A 336 6.47 -1.62 -15.30
CA GLY A 336 7.75 -1.69 -16.04
C GLY A 336 8.08 -3.12 -16.48
N MET A 337 7.86 -3.47 -17.74
CA MET A 337 8.02 -4.84 -18.25
C MET A 337 9.48 -5.27 -18.35
N THR A 338 9.81 -6.46 -17.86
CA THR A 338 11.16 -7.04 -17.84
C THR A 338 11.64 -7.51 -19.23
N SER A 339 10.73 -7.72 -20.18
CA SER A 339 11.09 -8.16 -21.52
C SER A 339 10.48 -7.30 -22.62
N HIS A 340 11.15 -7.25 -23.79
CA HIS A 340 10.64 -6.55 -24.97
C HIS A 340 9.27 -7.08 -25.42
N TYR A 341 9.06 -8.41 -25.39
CA TYR A 341 7.78 -9.01 -25.72
C TYR A 341 6.68 -8.51 -24.79
N LYS A 342 6.88 -8.61 -23.47
CA LYS A 342 5.92 -8.11 -22.47
C LYS A 342 5.62 -6.62 -22.66
N SER A 343 6.65 -5.79 -22.92
CA SER A 343 6.47 -4.35 -23.14
C SER A 343 5.64 -4.00 -24.37
N LYS A 344 5.57 -4.89 -25.37
CA LYS A 344 4.78 -4.71 -26.59
C LYS A 344 3.36 -5.26 -26.50
N THR A 345 3.12 -6.22 -25.60
CA THR A 345 1.82 -6.89 -25.50
C THR A 345 0.95 -6.41 -24.34
N THR A 346 1.54 -5.76 -23.31
CA THR A 346 0.83 -5.51 -22.06
C THR A 346 -0.22 -4.39 -22.12
N MET A 347 0.00 -3.31 -22.90
CA MET A 347 -0.83 -2.09 -22.79
C MET A 347 -1.55 -1.67 -24.09
N GLY A 348 -1.45 -2.44 -25.16
CA GLY A 348 -2.07 -2.09 -26.43
C GLY A 348 -1.43 -0.86 -27.10
N ASP A 349 -2.20 -0.20 -27.96
CA ASP A 349 -1.77 1.02 -28.64
C ASP A 349 -1.91 2.24 -27.74
N MET A 350 -0.79 2.73 -27.23
CA MET A 350 -0.72 3.90 -26.37
C MET A 350 -0.65 5.23 -27.13
N SER A 351 -0.68 5.21 -28.44
CA SER A 351 -0.59 6.42 -29.29
C SER A 351 -1.74 7.42 -29.05
N ILE A 352 -2.89 6.93 -28.61
CA ILE A 352 -4.05 7.77 -28.24
C ILE A 352 -3.76 8.69 -27.04
N HIS A 353 -2.77 8.37 -26.22
CA HIS A 353 -2.36 9.14 -25.05
C HIS A 353 -1.14 10.03 -25.31
N LYS A 354 -0.66 10.10 -26.57
CA LYS A 354 0.58 10.81 -26.92
C LYS A 354 0.59 12.27 -26.46
N ASP A 355 -0.50 12.99 -26.71
CA ASP A 355 -0.58 14.42 -26.32
C ASP A 355 -0.48 14.59 -24.80
N PHE A 356 -1.08 13.70 -24.03
CA PHE A 356 -0.96 13.68 -22.58
C PHE A 356 0.50 13.39 -22.16
N LEU A 357 1.11 12.33 -22.70
CA LEU A 357 2.47 11.95 -22.36
C LEU A 357 3.51 13.04 -22.68
N ASP A 358 3.29 13.78 -23.76
CA ASP A 358 4.17 14.87 -24.18
C ASP A 358 3.99 16.14 -23.32
N THR A 359 2.84 16.32 -22.66
CA THR A 359 2.48 17.58 -21.96
C THR A 359 2.32 17.47 -20.44
N ALA A 360 2.26 16.26 -19.89
CA ALA A 360 2.13 16.04 -18.45
C ALA A 360 3.31 16.66 -17.67
N ILE A 361 3.01 17.28 -16.51
CA ILE A 361 4.00 17.89 -15.60
C ILE A 361 3.68 17.44 -14.16
N PRO A 362 4.57 16.69 -13.50
CA PRO A 362 5.79 16.08 -14.06
C PRO A 362 5.48 15.11 -15.20
N ARG A 363 6.46 14.76 -16.00
CA ARG A 363 6.29 13.73 -17.01
C ARG A 363 6.01 12.39 -16.35
N GLN A 364 5.10 11.61 -16.92
CA GLN A 364 4.79 10.27 -16.44
C GLN A 364 5.40 9.21 -17.36
N THR A 365 5.95 8.15 -16.74
CA THR A 365 6.62 7.06 -17.47
C THR A 365 6.09 5.72 -16.96
N MET A 366 5.78 4.80 -17.88
CA MET A 366 5.29 3.45 -17.56
C MET A 366 6.48 2.54 -17.14
N ARG A 367 6.99 2.78 -15.95
CA ARG A 367 8.01 2.00 -15.27
C ARG A 367 8.10 2.40 -13.81
N ASN A 368 8.67 1.54 -12.99
CA ASN A 368 8.98 1.94 -11.63
C ASN A 368 9.85 3.19 -11.61
N THR A 369 9.59 4.07 -10.68
CA THR A 369 10.46 5.21 -10.41
C THR A 369 11.18 5.02 -9.07
N CYS A 370 12.48 5.37 -9.07
CA CYS A 370 13.29 5.45 -7.87
C CYS A 370 13.69 6.92 -7.71
N LEU A 371 13.10 7.61 -6.75
CA LEU A 371 13.27 9.03 -6.52
C LEU A 371 14.28 9.25 -5.39
N LEU A 372 15.53 9.50 -5.76
CA LEU A 372 16.63 9.76 -4.84
C LEU A 372 16.53 11.19 -4.30
N ASN A 373 16.45 11.33 -2.99
CA ASN A 373 16.35 12.62 -2.30
C ASN A 373 17.68 13.37 -2.29
N THR A 374 17.71 14.56 -2.88
CA THR A 374 18.94 15.36 -2.98
C THR A 374 19.22 16.25 -1.76
N GLY A 375 18.32 16.27 -0.77
CA GLY A 375 18.38 17.20 0.37
C GLY A 375 18.14 18.67 0.00
N THR A 376 17.61 18.94 -1.21
CA THR A 376 17.31 20.31 -1.69
C THR A 376 15.82 20.51 -1.96
N GLY A 377 14.95 19.61 -1.44
CA GLY A 377 13.53 19.56 -1.74
C GLY A 377 13.23 19.02 -3.16
N ARG A 378 14.20 18.36 -3.80
CA ARG A 378 14.08 17.77 -5.14
C ARG A 378 14.58 16.34 -5.15
N PHE A 379 14.06 15.59 -6.09
CA PHE A 379 14.52 14.23 -6.40
C PHE A 379 15.35 14.18 -7.69
N ASN A 380 16.26 13.21 -7.72
CA ASN A 380 16.79 12.63 -8.96
C ASN A 380 16.07 11.31 -9.23
N GLU A 381 15.52 11.13 -10.42
CA GLU A 381 14.95 9.85 -10.81
C GLU A 381 16.06 8.94 -11.33
N VAL A 382 16.29 7.82 -10.62
CA VAL A 382 17.44 6.93 -10.83
C VAL A 382 17.04 5.47 -11.13
N GLY A 383 15.78 5.18 -11.44
CA GLY A 383 15.26 3.82 -11.62
C GLY A 383 16.05 2.97 -12.62
N TYR A 384 16.48 3.54 -13.75
CA TYR A 384 17.35 2.82 -14.70
C TYR A 384 18.80 2.68 -14.20
N LEU A 385 19.30 3.64 -13.47
CA LEU A 385 20.65 3.58 -12.91
C LEU A 385 20.77 2.45 -11.88
N THR A 386 19.74 2.31 -11.05
CA THR A 386 19.66 1.30 -9.99
C THR A 386 19.35 -0.10 -10.52
N GLY A 387 18.72 -0.21 -11.70
CA GLY A 387 18.21 -1.47 -12.25
C GLY A 387 16.79 -1.81 -11.78
N LEU A 388 16.13 -0.97 -10.96
CA LEU A 388 14.81 -1.21 -10.40
C LEU A 388 13.63 -0.79 -11.31
N ALA A 389 13.93 -0.22 -12.50
CA ALA A 389 12.90 0.36 -13.38
C ALA A 389 11.89 -0.65 -13.95
N ASN A 390 12.26 -1.93 -14.07
CA ASN A 390 11.46 -2.94 -14.73
C ASN A 390 11.32 -4.20 -13.87
N THR A 391 10.12 -4.47 -13.39
CA THR A 391 9.79 -5.58 -12.50
C THR A 391 8.50 -6.31 -12.89
N ASP A 392 8.00 -6.07 -14.11
CA ASP A 392 6.70 -6.54 -14.64
C ASP A 392 5.51 -5.77 -14.04
N TRP A 393 4.37 -6.41 -13.82
CA TRP A 393 3.19 -5.73 -13.27
C TRP A 393 3.24 -5.78 -11.75
N THR A 394 3.75 -4.71 -11.16
CA THR A 394 4.04 -4.66 -9.72
C THR A 394 2.98 -3.90 -8.95
N TRP A 395 2.50 -4.47 -7.83
CA TRP A 395 1.54 -3.85 -6.92
C TRP A 395 2.18 -3.31 -5.65
N ALA A 396 2.85 -4.15 -4.89
CA ALA A 396 3.49 -3.74 -3.64
C ALA A 396 5.00 -3.70 -3.77
N VAL A 397 5.62 -2.76 -3.07
CA VAL A 397 7.05 -2.64 -2.88
C VAL A 397 7.36 -2.62 -1.38
N LYS A 398 8.42 -3.30 -0.96
CA LYS A 398 8.94 -3.27 0.42
C LYS A 398 10.44 -3.05 0.41
N CYS A 399 10.87 -2.02 1.12
CA CYS A 399 12.27 -1.67 1.34
C CYS A 399 12.73 -2.16 2.72
N GLN A 400 13.65 -3.13 2.75
CA GLN A 400 14.12 -3.75 3.99
C GLN A 400 15.52 -4.33 3.79
N ASP A 401 16.37 -4.32 4.82
CA ASP A 401 17.65 -5.03 4.84
C ASP A 401 17.38 -6.52 5.10
N PHE A 402 17.11 -7.28 4.04
CA PHE A 402 16.72 -8.69 4.16
C PHE A 402 17.89 -9.61 4.51
N ASP A 403 19.10 -9.35 4.01
CA ASP A 403 20.26 -10.18 4.30
C ASP A 403 21.11 -9.68 5.49
N CYS A 404 20.60 -8.67 6.22
CA CYS A 404 21.23 -8.08 7.39
C CYS A 404 22.67 -7.60 7.11
N ASP A 405 22.93 -6.98 5.93
CA ASP A 405 24.26 -6.47 5.56
C ASP A 405 24.39 -4.95 5.73
N THR A 406 23.35 -4.31 6.27
CA THR A 406 23.23 -2.88 6.53
C THR A 406 22.83 -2.02 5.31
N LEU A 407 22.52 -2.62 4.18
CA LEU A 407 22.03 -1.92 3.00
C LEU A 407 20.56 -2.29 2.77
N THR A 408 19.75 -1.32 2.38
CA THR A 408 18.32 -1.55 2.15
C THR A 408 18.09 -2.24 0.80
N ASP A 409 17.52 -3.45 0.83
CA ASP A 409 17.08 -4.21 -0.34
C ASP A 409 15.64 -3.85 -0.73
N VAL A 410 15.17 -4.31 -1.89
CA VAL A 410 13.82 -4.00 -2.38
C VAL A 410 13.11 -5.25 -2.88
N PHE A 411 11.93 -5.53 -2.33
CA PHE A 411 11.02 -6.59 -2.78
C PHE A 411 9.86 -6.01 -3.58
N PHE A 412 9.43 -6.73 -4.63
CA PHE A 412 8.31 -6.38 -5.50
C PHE A 412 7.32 -7.55 -5.61
N ALA A 413 6.03 -7.28 -5.33
CA ALA A 413 4.93 -8.23 -5.49
C ALA A 413 4.26 -8.05 -6.84
N ASN A 414 4.25 -9.09 -7.68
CA ASN A 414 3.87 -9.03 -9.08
C ASN A 414 2.67 -9.90 -9.42
N GLY A 415 1.97 -9.53 -10.48
CA GLY A 415 0.89 -10.30 -11.07
C GLY A 415 -0.39 -9.51 -11.28
N MET A 416 -1.35 -10.11 -11.96
CA MET A 416 -2.67 -9.53 -12.25
C MET A 416 -3.71 -10.63 -12.40
N ALA A 417 -4.94 -10.37 -12.00
CA ALA A 417 -6.04 -11.34 -12.09
C ALA A 417 -6.19 -11.94 -13.49
N ARG A 418 -6.07 -11.11 -14.53
CA ARG A 418 -6.19 -11.54 -15.94
C ARG A 418 -5.34 -10.66 -16.86
N ARG A 419 -4.98 -11.18 -18.03
CA ARG A 419 -4.33 -10.44 -19.13
C ARG A 419 -5.36 -9.58 -19.88
N THR A 420 -5.73 -8.43 -19.32
CA THR A 420 -6.82 -7.60 -19.85
C THR A 420 -6.41 -6.67 -20.97
N ASN A 421 -5.17 -6.21 -20.96
CA ASN A 421 -4.66 -5.19 -21.90
C ASN A 421 -3.71 -5.81 -22.95
N ASP A 422 -3.91 -7.08 -23.27
CA ASP A 422 -3.08 -7.79 -24.24
C ASP A 422 -3.31 -7.25 -25.66
N SER A 423 -2.25 -6.67 -26.25
CA SER A 423 -2.29 -6.11 -27.60
C SER A 423 -2.57 -7.14 -28.68
N ASP A 424 -2.18 -8.41 -28.44
CA ASP A 424 -2.43 -9.51 -29.36
C ASP A 424 -3.88 -10.01 -29.27
N ARG A 425 -4.60 -9.57 -28.22
CA ARG A 425 -6.02 -9.90 -27.99
C ARG A 425 -6.84 -8.66 -27.65
N PRO A 426 -6.99 -7.71 -28.58
CA PRO A 426 -7.76 -6.50 -28.33
C PRO A 426 -9.23 -6.84 -28.07
N MET A 427 -9.85 -6.12 -27.11
CA MET A 427 -11.28 -6.29 -26.82
C MET A 427 -12.13 -5.83 -28.00
N PRO A 428 -12.99 -6.70 -28.58
CA PRO A 428 -13.91 -6.30 -29.65
C PRO A 428 -14.92 -5.25 -29.14
N LEU A 429 -15.36 -4.35 -30.04
CA LEU A 429 -16.26 -3.24 -29.70
C LEU A 429 -17.58 -3.69 -29.05
N GLU A 430 -18.11 -4.85 -29.44
CA GLU A 430 -19.33 -5.41 -28.84
C GLU A 430 -19.19 -5.74 -27.35
N PHE A 431 -17.99 -5.97 -26.86
CA PHE A 431 -17.71 -6.24 -25.44
C PHE A 431 -17.45 -4.97 -24.61
N MET A 432 -17.26 -3.81 -25.22
CA MET A 432 -16.89 -2.59 -24.48
C MET A 432 -18.00 -2.02 -23.61
N PHE A 433 -19.24 -2.52 -23.68
CA PHE A 433 -20.41 -1.92 -23.01
C PHE A 433 -21.20 -2.93 -22.18
N GLY A 434 -21.67 -2.47 -21.02
CA GLY A 434 -22.46 -3.31 -20.12
C GLY A 434 -21.64 -4.41 -19.48
N ASN A 435 -22.27 -5.53 -19.18
CA ASN A 435 -21.60 -6.66 -18.52
C ASN A 435 -20.69 -7.47 -19.45
N THR A 436 -20.78 -7.26 -20.77
CA THR A 436 -20.00 -8.03 -21.75
C THR A 436 -18.51 -7.76 -21.65
N GLU A 437 -18.08 -6.60 -21.13
CA GLU A 437 -16.67 -6.34 -20.81
C GLU A 437 -16.12 -7.37 -19.81
N TYR A 438 -16.88 -7.66 -18.74
CA TYR A 438 -16.47 -8.68 -17.77
C TYR A 438 -16.52 -10.09 -18.39
N ASP A 439 -17.48 -10.38 -19.26
CA ASP A 439 -17.56 -11.65 -19.99
C ASP A 439 -16.34 -11.89 -20.88
N PHE A 440 -15.81 -10.82 -21.50
CA PHE A 440 -14.55 -10.90 -22.22
C PHE A 440 -13.35 -11.08 -21.27
N PHE A 441 -13.28 -10.28 -20.20
CA PHE A 441 -12.23 -10.35 -19.17
C PHE A 441 -12.04 -11.76 -18.61
N LYS A 442 -13.12 -12.40 -18.15
CA LYS A 442 -13.04 -13.74 -17.53
C LYS A 442 -12.57 -14.85 -18.46
N THR A 443 -12.59 -14.62 -19.81
CA THR A 443 -12.05 -15.56 -20.79
C THR A 443 -10.57 -15.36 -21.09
N SER A 444 -9.94 -14.35 -20.51
CA SER A 444 -8.51 -14.11 -20.62
C SER A 444 -7.75 -15.00 -19.62
N ASP A 445 -6.53 -15.38 -20.00
CA ASP A 445 -5.63 -16.13 -19.11
C ASP A 445 -5.30 -15.31 -17.86
N THR A 446 -4.97 -16.00 -16.77
CA THR A 446 -4.36 -15.37 -15.58
C THR A 446 -3.02 -14.76 -15.93
N ARG A 447 -2.64 -13.74 -15.19
CA ARG A 447 -1.32 -13.12 -15.31
C ARG A 447 -0.52 -13.38 -14.04
N GLU A 448 -0.05 -14.61 -13.91
CA GLU A 448 0.90 -14.99 -12.88
C GLU A 448 2.28 -14.49 -13.30
N GLU A 449 2.96 -13.80 -12.39
CA GLU A 449 4.31 -13.28 -12.59
C GLU A 449 5.17 -13.57 -11.36
N ASP A 450 6.50 -13.71 -11.56
CA ASP A 450 7.43 -13.92 -10.46
C ASP A 450 7.46 -12.69 -9.56
N ASN A 451 7.42 -12.89 -8.24
CA ASN A 451 7.85 -11.87 -7.31
C ASN A 451 9.35 -11.68 -7.42
N LEU A 452 9.81 -10.44 -7.22
CA LEU A 452 11.23 -10.10 -7.39
C LEU A 452 11.79 -9.50 -6.10
N VAL A 453 13.05 -9.82 -5.80
CA VAL A 453 13.82 -9.19 -4.73
C VAL A 453 15.18 -8.77 -5.24
N PHE A 454 15.55 -7.53 -4.98
CA PHE A 454 16.79 -6.93 -5.43
C PHE A 454 17.67 -6.61 -4.22
N ARG A 455 18.85 -7.22 -4.18
CA ARG A 455 19.87 -6.93 -3.18
C ARG A 455 20.59 -5.62 -3.50
N ASN A 456 20.72 -4.76 -2.52
CA ASN A 456 21.54 -3.55 -2.61
C ASN A 456 23.02 -3.91 -2.47
N LYS A 457 23.83 -3.50 -3.44
CA LYS A 457 25.29 -3.74 -3.48
C LYS A 457 26.10 -2.50 -3.08
N GLY A 458 25.40 -1.43 -2.68
CA GLY A 458 25.98 -0.10 -2.51
C GLY A 458 26.14 0.65 -3.84
N ASP A 459 26.46 1.94 -3.75
CA ASP A 459 26.64 2.83 -4.90
C ASP A 459 25.42 2.84 -5.86
N LEU A 460 24.19 2.73 -5.32
CA LEU A 460 22.92 2.66 -6.07
C LEU A 460 22.88 1.51 -7.10
N LYS A 461 23.50 0.38 -6.80
CA LYS A 461 23.49 -0.82 -7.65
C LYS A 461 22.71 -1.92 -6.97
N PHE A 462 21.71 -2.43 -7.66
CA PHE A 462 20.87 -3.52 -7.18
C PHE A 462 21.04 -4.75 -8.08
N GLU A 463 21.05 -5.92 -7.48
CA GLU A 463 21.19 -7.23 -8.14
C GLU A 463 19.95 -8.07 -7.89
N ASP A 464 19.34 -8.59 -8.95
CA ASP A 464 18.20 -9.53 -8.82
C ASP A 464 18.67 -10.83 -8.17
N MET A 465 18.14 -11.11 -6.98
CA MET A 465 18.43 -12.30 -6.19
C MET A 465 17.20 -13.20 -6.03
N SER A 466 16.16 -13.00 -6.81
CA SER A 466 14.86 -13.63 -6.63
C SER A 466 14.92 -15.15 -6.64
N GLU A 467 15.74 -15.73 -7.50
CA GLU A 467 15.96 -17.18 -7.59
C GLU A 467 16.87 -17.68 -6.46
N GLU A 468 18.01 -17.02 -6.26
CA GLU A 468 19.01 -17.40 -5.25
C GLU A 468 18.47 -17.25 -3.82
N TRP A 469 17.59 -16.28 -3.61
CA TRP A 469 16.96 -16.07 -2.31
C TRP A 469 15.67 -16.86 -2.10
N GLY A 470 15.17 -17.57 -3.14
CA GLY A 470 14.02 -18.48 -3.03
C GLY A 470 12.65 -17.79 -3.04
N ILE A 471 12.57 -16.58 -3.63
CA ILE A 471 11.32 -15.81 -3.76
C ILE A 471 10.62 -16.04 -5.10
N LYS A 472 11.36 -16.47 -6.13
CA LYS A 472 10.83 -16.62 -7.48
C LYS A 472 9.76 -17.70 -7.55
N ASP A 473 8.52 -17.27 -7.67
CA ASP A 473 7.32 -18.12 -7.70
C ASP A 473 6.21 -17.37 -8.44
N PRO A 474 5.80 -17.82 -9.65
CA PRO A 474 4.77 -17.14 -10.42
C PRO A 474 3.42 -17.13 -9.69
N THR A 475 2.90 -15.95 -9.41
CA THR A 475 1.67 -15.76 -8.64
C THR A 475 0.92 -14.51 -9.10
N MET A 476 -0.28 -14.32 -8.56
CA MET A 476 -1.03 -13.07 -8.64
C MET A 476 -0.90 -12.36 -7.29
N SER A 477 0.27 -11.78 -7.00
CA SER A 477 0.58 -11.12 -5.72
C SER A 477 0.16 -9.66 -5.74
N TYR A 478 -0.44 -9.18 -4.63
CA TYR A 478 -0.94 -7.81 -4.53
C TYR A 478 -0.38 -7.04 -3.34
N SER A 479 -0.18 -7.71 -2.21
CA SER A 479 0.23 -7.05 -0.97
C SER A 479 1.32 -7.87 -0.30
N ALA A 480 2.18 -7.21 0.46
CA ALA A 480 3.24 -7.85 1.23
C ALA A 480 3.48 -7.12 2.55
N ALA A 481 3.78 -7.87 3.60
CA ALA A 481 4.19 -7.35 4.89
C ALA A 481 5.52 -7.97 5.32
N THR A 482 6.33 -7.19 6.04
CA THR A 482 7.59 -7.65 6.63
C THR A 482 7.53 -7.54 8.15
N GLY A 483 8.08 -8.52 8.85
CA GLY A 483 8.14 -8.54 10.32
C GLY A 483 9.02 -9.68 10.80
N ASP A 484 9.48 -9.60 12.02
CA ASP A 484 10.25 -10.66 12.70
C ASP A 484 9.24 -11.62 13.36
N ILE A 485 8.84 -12.68 12.62
CA ILE A 485 7.73 -13.56 13.02
C ILE A 485 8.15 -14.57 14.09
N ASP A 486 9.39 -14.98 14.09
CA ASP A 486 9.91 -15.95 15.08
C ASP A 486 10.83 -15.33 16.14
N ASN A 487 10.93 -13.99 16.16
CA ASN A 487 11.69 -13.20 17.10
C ASN A 487 13.21 -13.49 17.07
N ASP A 488 13.73 -13.92 15.93
CA ASP A 488 15.18 -14.19 15.77
C ASP A 488 15.96 -12.94 15.28
N GLY A 489 15.24 -11.86 14.97
CA GLY A 489 15.78 -10.52 14.67
C GLY A 489 16.02 -10.26 13.18
N ASP A 490 15.74 -11.19 12.28
CA ASP A 490 15.73 -10.90 10.85
C ASP A 490 14.30 -10.69 10.28
N PRO A 491 14.18 -9.92 9.19
CA PRO A 491 12.87 -9.62 8.65
C PRO A 491 12.35 -10.74 7.76
N ASP A 492 11.27 -11.36 8.20
CA ASP A 492 10.48 -12.30 7.40
C ASP A 492 9.56 -11.58 6.41
N LEU A 493 8.98 -12.33 5.46
CA LEU A 493 8.13 -11.79 4.43
C LEU A 493 6.84 -12.60 4.29
N LEU A 494 5.70 -11.90 4.31
CA LEU A 494 4.39 -12.42 3.96
C LEU A 494 3.92 -11.80 2.66
N VAL A 495 3.33 -12.62 1.77
CA VAL A 495 2.80 -12.14 0.49
C VAL A 495 1.38 -12.65 0.28
N ALA A 496 0.45 -11.70 0.08
CA ALA A 496 -0.95 -12.01 -0.19
C ALA A 496 -1.22 -12.12 -1.71
N HIS A 497 -1.99 -13.14 -2.08
CA HIS A 497 -2.29 -13.49 -3.47
C HIS A 497 -3.80 -13.54 -3.74
N LEU A 498 -4.17 -13.50 -5.03
CA LEU A 498 -5.48 -13.98 -5.49
C LEU A 498 -5.40 -15.46 -5.89
N ASP A 499 -6.50 -16.21 -5.64
CA ASP A 499 -6.69 -17.63 -5.96
C ASP A 499 -5.62 -18.58 -5.41
N ARG A 500 -4.81 -18.11 -4.46
CA ARG A 500 -3.77 -18.88 -3.80
C ARG A 500 -3.70 -18.55 -2.31
N ALA A 501 -3.24 -19.49 -1.50
CA ALA A 501 -2.98 -19.23 -0.08
C ALA A 501 -1.85 -18.20 0.08
N VAL A 502 -1.94 -17.38 1.14
CA VAL A 502 -0.88 -16.46 1.51
C VAL A 502 0.44 -17.19 1.69
N SER A 503 1.52 -16.63 1.13
CA SER A 503 2.87 -17.20 1.27
C SER A 503 3.56 -16.61 2.49
N PHE A 504 4.17 -17.51 3.28
CA PHE A 504 5.03 -17.17 4.41
C PHE A 504 6.45 -17.56 4.04
N TYR A 505 7.37 -16.62 4.10
CA TYR A 505 8.79 -16.81 3.82
C TYR A 505 9.58 -16.48 5.08
N GLU A 506 10.10 -17.53 5.74
CA GLU A 506 11.05 -17.40 6.83
C GLU A 506 12.39 -16.94 6.28
N ASN A 507 12.94 -15.89 6.82
CA ASN A 507 14.30 -15.46 6.55
C ASN A 507 15.28 -16.34 7.32
N THR A 508 16.33 -16.77 6.68
CA THR A 508 17.38 -17.61 7.29
C THR A 508 18.75 -16.99 7.07
N SER A 509 18.89 -15.69 7.38
CA SER A 509 20.13 -14.93 7.15
C SER A 509 21.32 -15.46 7.94
N GLY A 510 21.08 -16.27 8.96
CA GLY A 510 22.08 -17.02 9.70
C GLY A 510 22.68 -16.26 10.90
N PRO A 511 23.29 -17.00 11.85
CA PRO A 511 23.77 -16.43 13.10
C PRO A 511 25.05 -15.59 12.98
N GLU A 512 25.71 -15.60 11.83
CA GLU A 512 26.88 -14.77 11.55
C GLU A 512 26.54 -13.29 11.34
N ARG A 513 25.28 -12.98 11.01
CA ARG A 513 24.78 -11.62 10.89
C ARG A 513 24.35 -11.08 12.25
N LYS A 514 24.91 -9.93 12.62
CA LYS A 514 24.57 -9.26 13.88
C LYS A 514 23.41 -8.32 13.65
N ARG A 515 22.39 -8.43 14.46
CA ARG A 515 21.14 -7.68 14.35
C ARG A 515 20.61 -7.24 15.70
N ILE A 516 19.78 -6.23 15.71
CA ILE A 516 19.02 -5.77 16.86
C ILE A 516 17.59 -5.50 16.43
N SER A 517 16.64 -5.86 17.26
CA SER A 517 15.26 -5.41 17.16
C SER A 517 15.06 -4.24 18.11
N VAL A 518 14.39 -3.17 17.66
CA VAL A 518 14.14 -1.97 18.44
C VAL A 518 12.64 -1.73 18.54
N SER A 519 12.10 -1.87 19.73
CA SER A 519 10.72 -1.49 20.05
C SER A 519 10.70 -0.15 20.77
N LEU A 520 9.88 0.78 20.31
CA LEU A 520 9.75 2.10 20.93
C LEU A 520 8.45 2.21 21.70
N LYS A 521 8.50 2.95 22.80
CA LYS A 521 7.31 3.38 23.55
C LYS A 521 7.26 4.89 23.62
N GLY A 522 6.23 5.49 23.09
CA GLY A 522 5.98 6.92 23.19
C GLY A 522 5.66 7.31 24.64
N LEU A 523 6.22 8.44 25.10
CA LEU A 523 5.97 8.99 26.44
C LEU A 523 5.10 10.25 26.39
N ARG A 524 5.14 10.98 25.29
CA ARG A 524 4.39 12.24 25.07
C ARG A 524 3.78 12.29 23.67
N SER A 525 3.97 11.25 22.88
CA SER A 525 3.40 11.02 21.56
C SER A 525 2.50 9.78 21.62
N ASN A 526 2.03 9.31 20.46
CA ASN A 526 1.33 8.04 20.38
C ASN A 526 2.14 6.90 21.02
N SER A 527 1.46 5.91 21.59
CA SER A 527 2.07 4.88 22.45
C SER A 527 3.15 4.04 21.78
N HIS A 528 3.03 3.80 20.46
CA HIS A 528 3.96 3.00 19.64
C HIS A 528 4.96 3.84 18.86
N ALA A 529 5.07 5.15 19.16
CA ALA A 529 6.00 6.09 18.54
C ALA A 529 5.96 6.09 16.99
N VAL A 530 4.77 5.93 16.40
CA VAL A 530 4.54 6.07 14.96
C VAL A 530 5.00 7.46 14.51
N GLY A 531 5.75 7.53 13.41
CA GLY A 531 6.44 8.72 12.93
C GLY A 531 7.83 8.91 13.54
N GLY A 532 8.19 8.12 14.56
CA GLY A 532 9.50 8.17 15.20
C GLY A 532 10.62 7.68 14.26
N LEU A 533 11.76 8.38 14.25
CA LEU A 533 12.92 8.04 13.46
C LEU A 533 13.96 7.31 14.33
N VAL A 534 14.29 6.07 13.96
CA VAL A 534 15.35 5.29 14.58
C VAL A 534 16.61 5.35 13.72
N LYS A 535 17.73 5.78 14.30
CA LYS A 535 19.05 5.76 13.66
C LYS A 535 20.00 4.86 14.43
N VAL A 536 20.55 3.87 13.76
CA VAL A 536 21.54 2.93 14.35
C VAL A 536 22.85 3.09 13.62
N THR A 537 23.92 3.41 14.37
CA THR A 537 25.27 3.54 13.80
C THR A 537 26.17 2.43 14.33
N SER A 538 26.74 1.63 13.43
CA SER A 538 27.69 0.57 13.75
C SER A 538 28.77 0.48 12.68
N GLY A 539 30.04 0.35 13.09
CA GLY A 539 31.16 0.20 12.15
C GLY A 539 31.35 1.38 11.18
N GLY A 540 30.83 2.58 11.53
CA GLY A 540 30.90 3.77 10.67
C GLY A 540 29.79 3.85 9.60
N LYS A 541 28.84 2.92 9.60
CA LYS A 541 27.61 2.95 8.78
C LYS A 541 26.43 3.31 9.65
N THR A 542 25.49 4.07 9.13
CA THR A 542 24.22 4.42 9.79
C THR A 542 23.06 3.87 8.98
N GLN A 543 22.15 3.18 9.63
CA GLN A 543 20.85 2.81 9.11
C GLN A 543 19.80 3.71 9.73
N SER A 544 18.84 4.16 8.93
CA SER A 544 17.73 4.99 9.37
C SER A 544 16.42 4.28 9.03
N LYS A 545 15.50 4.17 10.00
CA LYS A 545 14.15 3.63 9.77
C LYS A 545 13.12 4.46 10.51
N MET A 546 12.04 4.77 9.85
CA MET A 546 10.87 5.41 10.46
C MET A 546 9.88 4.34 10.91
N ILE A 547 9.27 4.55 12.06
CA ILE A 547 8.20 3.69 12.56
C ILE A 547 6.90 4.08 11.84
N SER A 548 6.35 3.16 11.06
CA SER A 548 5.08 3.34 10.35
C SER A 548 4.18 2.13 10.54
N PRO A 549 2.89 2.31 10.83
CA PRO A 549 1.95 1.19 10.95
C PRO A 549 1.56 0.60 9.59
N MET A 550 1.87 1.32 8.53
CA MET A 550 1.56 0.90 7.16
C MET A 550 2.59 1.45 6.18
N THR A 551 3.05 0.60 5.28
CA THR A 551 3.89 1.01 4.14
C THR A 551 3.45 0.25 2.88
N GLY A 552 3.54 0.89 1.71
CA GLY A 552 3.27 0.26 0.44
C GLY A 552 1.78 0.13 0.09
N TYR A 553 1.45 -0.89 -0.71
CA TYR A 553 0.12 -1.11 -1.27
C TYR A 553 -0.71 -2.04 -0.38
N ILE A 554 -1.79 -1.52 0.21
CA ILE A 554 -2.76 -2.20 1.09
C ILE A 554 -2.14 -3.14 2.14
N SER A 555 -1.06 -2.70 2.80
CA SER A 555 -0.36 -3.49 3.84
C SER A 555 0.35 -2.60 4.87
#